data_cc56f629c5126f912b0966d10ebe9a66
#
_entry.id   cc56f629c5126f912b0966d10ebe9a66
#
_cell.length_a   1.000
_cell.length_b   1.000
_cell.length_c   1.000
_cell.angle_alpha   90.00
_cell.angle_beta   90.00
_cell.angle_gamma   90.00
#
_symmetry.space_group_name_H-M   'P 1'
#
loop_
_entity.id
_entity.type
_entity.pdbx_description
1 polymer ?
#
loop_
_entity_poly.entity_id
_entity_poly.type
_entity_poly.pdbx_seq_one_letter_code
_entity_poly.pdbx_strand_id
1 'polypeptide(L)'
;LDGDAIVTTVPGLAIGVSTADCGPLLFADQQAGVIGAAHAGWRGALTGVIEKTIAAMETLGADRGRIAAALGPLIRKQNYEVSRNFVEEFLRADEAHAQFFSPAAREGHAMFDLPGFVAARIARSGVGFFEDLQLCTYADAERFYSYRRSVHRAEPDYGRHVNAIVLVG
;
A
#
# COMPACT_ATOMS: atom_id res chain seq x y z
N LEU A 1 11.20 -1.17 -17.62
CA LEU A 1 10.92 -2.06 -16.49
C LEU A 1 9.60 -1.64 -15.89
N ASP A 2 8.57 -2.46 -16.05
CA ASP A 2 7.27 -2.25 -15.42
C ASP A 2 7.25 -3.05 -14.10
N GLY A 3 6.90 -2.39 -13.00
CA GLY A 3 6.85 -3.02 -11.68
C GLY A 3 6.17 -2.13 -10.64
N ASP A 4 5.57 -2.75 -9.64
CA ASP A 4 4.88 -2.07 -8.53
C ASP A 4 5.81 -1.71 -7.36
N ALA A 5 7.12 -1.97 -7.48
CA ALA A 5 8.10 -1.64 -6.45
C ALA A 5 9.50 -1.34 -7.04
N ILE A 6 10.26 -0.55 -6.31
CA ILE A 6 11.64 -0.18 -6.63
C ILE A 6 12.46 -0.09 -5.35
N VAL A 7 13.70 -0.57 -5.38
CA VAL A 7 14.66 -0.50 -4.29
C VAL A 7 16.00 0.03 -4.77
N THR A 8 16.77 0.73 -3.93
CA THR A 8 18.07 1.27 -4.29
C THR A 8 18.97 1.47 -3.08
N THR A 9 20.28 1.49 -3.34
CA THR A 9 21.34 1.90 -2.40
C THR A 9 22.05 3.18 -2.82
N VAL A 10 21.58 3.83 -3.90
CA VAL A 10 22.26 4.99 -4.50
C VAL A 10 21.91 6.27 -3.74
N PRO A 11 22.87 6.96 -3.07
CA PRO A 11 22.62 8.24 -2.44
C PRO A 11 22.23 9.31 -3.47
N GLY A 12 21.32 10.21 -3.08
CA GLY A 12 20.82 11.29 -3.92
C GLY A 12 19.82 10.88 -4.99
N LEU A 13 19.60 9.57 -5.22
CA LEU A 13 18.56 9.08 -6.13
C LEU A 13 17.23 8.97 -5.40
N ALA A 14 16.28 9.85 -5.74
CA ALA A 14 14.90 9.73 -5.26
C ALA A 14 14.16 8.61 -6.02
N ILE A 15 13.54 7.71 -5.27
CA ILE A 15 12.62 6.70 -5.81
C ILE A 15 11.22 6.91 -5.24
N GLY A 16 10.18 6.44 -5.94
CA GLY A 16 8.83 6.64 -5.45
C GLY A 16 7.78 5.91 -6.27
N VAL A 17 6.54 5.97 -5.78
CA VAL A 17 5.35 5.40 -6.41
C VAL A 17 4.25 6.44 -6.52
N SER A 18 3.45 6.32 -7.58
CA SER A 18 2.31 7.19 -7.85
C SER A 18 1.03 6.46 -7.50
N THR A 19 0.19 7.08 -6.67
CA THR A 19 -1.06 6.46 -6.18
C THR A 19 -2.25 7.43 -6.21
N ALA A 20 -3.45 6.86 -6.29
CA ALA A 20 -4.73 7.48 -5.97
C ALA A 20 -5.62 6.36 -5.42
N ASP A 21 -5.73 6.27 -4.10
CA ASP A 21 -6.41 5.24 -3.29
C ASP A 21 -5.59 3.97 -2.97
N CYS A 22 -4.69 3.51 -3.83
CA CYS A 22 -3.80 2.41 -3.47
C CYS A 22 -2.82 2.81 -2.37
N GLY A 23 -2.35 1.85 -1.56
CA GLY A 23 -1.42 2.10 -0.48
C GLY A 23 0.01 2.34 -0.99
N PRO A 24 0.58 3.54 -0.82
CA PRO A 24 2.00 3.76 -1.03
C PRO A 24 2.77 3.32 0.21
N LEU A 25 3.76 2.46 0.04
CA LEU A 25 4.69 2.04 1.09
C LEU A 25 6.08 2.55 0.80
N LEU A 26 6.70 3.19 1.78
CA LEU A 26 8.10 3.58 1.76
C LEU A 26 8.86 2.78 2.83
N PHE A 27 10.05 2.32 2.47
CA PHE A 27 10.87 1.46 3.32
C PHE A 27 12.29 2.02 3.44
N ALA A 28 12.90 1.89 4.61
CA ALA A 28 14.30 2.25 4.82
C ALA A 28 15.00 1.31 5.83
N ASP A 29 16.17 0.81 5.48
CA ASP A 29 17.18 0.36 6.43
C ASP A 29 18.33 1.38 6.42
N GLN A 30 18.32 2.29 7.38
CA GLN A 30 19.30 3.38 7.47
C GLN A 30 20.71 2.86 7.66
N GLN A 31 20.90 1.78 8.42
CA GLN A 31 22.21 1.21 8.69
C GLN A 31 22.82 0.59 7.44
N ALA A 32 22.01 -0.09 6.62
CA ALA A 32 22.46 -0.69 5.36
C ALA A 32 22.51 0.32 4.21
N GLY A 33 21.92 1.51 4.36
CA GLY A 33 21.78 2.47 3.27
C GLY A 33 20.89 1.94 2.14
N VAL A 34 19.80 1.24 2.46
CA VAL A 34 18.86 0.67 1.48
C VAL A 34 17.49 1.28 1.67
N ILE A 35 16.90 1.76 0.58
CA ILE A 35 15.53 2.27 0.58
C ILE A 35 14.67 1.54 -0.46
N GLY A 36 13.36 1.54 -0.21
CA GLY A 36 12.36 0.95 -1.11
C GLY A 36 11.10 1.79 -1.19
N ALA A 37 10.38 1.68 -2.31
CA ALA A 37 9.05 2.21 -2.50
C ALA A 37 8.19 1.16 -3.19
N ALA A 38 6.95 0.94 -2.69
CA ALA A 38 6.03 -0.03 -3.26
C ALA A 38 4.61 0.53 -3.39
N HIS A 39 3.95 0.22 -4.51
CA HIS A 39 2.56 0.49 -4.80
C HIS A 39 1.73 -0.73 -4.36
N ALA A 40 1.17 -0.66 -3.16
CA ALA A 40 0.35 -1.71 -2.60
C ALA A 40 -1.15 -1.43 -2.85
N GLY A 41 -1.58 -1.53 -4.09
CA GLY A 41 -2.99 -1.72 -4.41
C GLY A 41 -3.47 -3.09 -3.91
N TRP A 42 -4.77 -3.32 -3.82
CA TRP A 42 -5.32 -4.58 -3.28
C TRP A 42 -4.73 -5.84 -3.93
N ARG A 43 -4.56 -5.83 -5.28
CA ARG A 43 -4.02 -6.97 -6.02
C ARG A 43 -2.54 -7.18 -5.70
N GLY A 44 -1.74 -6.12 -5.76
CA GLY A 44 -0.33 -6.17 -5.40
C GLY A 44 -0.11 -6.63 -3.95
N ALA A 45 -0.90 -6.10 -3.01
CA ALA A 45 -0.86 -6.53 -1.61
C ALA A 45 -1.23 -8.01 -1.45
N LEU A 46 -2.26 -8.49 -2.16
CA LEU A 46 -2.68 -9.90 -2.13
C LEU A 46 -1.59 -10.82 -2.73
N THR A 47 -0.96 -10.42 -3.83
CA THR A 47 0.04 -11.23 -4.56
C THR A 47 1.47 -11.07 -4.06
N GLY A 48 1.69 -10.32 -2.97
CA GLY A 48 2.95 -10.29 -2.23
C GLY A 48 3.94 -9.21 -2.66
N VAL A 49 3.48 -8.03 -3.14
CA VAL A 49 4.37 -6.90 -3.45
C VAL A 49 5.20 -6.47 -2.24
N ILE A 50 4.63 -6.53 -1.05
CA ILE A 50 5.28 -6.15 0.21
C ILE A 50 6.47 -7.06 0.49
N GLU A 51 6.22 -8.37 0.52
CA GLU A 51 7.23 -9.37 0.83
C GLU A 51 8.35 -9.41 -0.23
N LYS A 52 7.98 -9.23 -1.50
CA LYS A 52 8.95 -9.15 -2.60
C LYS A 52 9.82 -7.91 -2.52
N THR A 53 9.26 -6.77 -2.08
CA THR A 53 10.03 -5.54 -1.87
C THR A 53 11.04 -5.73 -0.73
N ILE A 54 10.61 -6.29 0.41
CA ILE A 54 11.49 -6.58 1.54
C ILE A 54 12.60 -7.55 1.12
N ALA A 55 12.28 -8.63 0.42
CA ALA A 55 13.27 -9.58 -0.08
C ALA A 55 14.27 -8.91 -1.06
N ALA A 56 13.81 -8.00 -1.92
CA ALA A 56 14.69 -7.24 -2.79
C ALA A 56 15.62 -6.31 -2.01
N MET A 57 15.13 -5.67 -0.94
CA MET A 57 15.97 -4.87 -0.04
C MET A 57 17.03 -5.74 0.67
N GLU A 58 16.67 -6.95 1.11
CA GLU A 58 17.61 -7.90 1.72
C GLU A 58 18.71 -8.33 0.73
N THR A 59 18.42 -8.49 -0.56
CA THR A 59 19.46 -8.76 -1.57
C THR A 59 20.46 -7.62 -1.73
N LEU A 60 20.08 -6.40 -1.33
CA LEU A 60 20.93 -5.22 -1.31
C LEU A 60 21.61 -5.00 0.06
N GLY A 61 21.46 -5.91 1.03
CA GLY A 61 22.12 -5.87 2.32
C GLY A 61 21.27 -5.34 3.48
N ALA A 62 20.00 -5.06 3.27
CA ALA A 62 19.09 -4.71 4.36
C ALA A 62 18.84 -5.91 5.29
N ASP A 63 18.53 -5.61 6.55
CA ASP A 63 18.03 -6.57 7.53
C ASP A 63 16.57 -6.21 7.83
N ARG A 64 15.66 -7.17 7.61
CA ARG A 64 14.22 -6.91 7.81
C ARG A 64 13.86 -6.42 9.21
N GLY A 65 14.60 -6.87 10.24
CA GLY A 65 14.41 -6.40 11.61
C GLY A 65 14.85 -4.95 11.83
N ARG A 66 15.61 -4.35 10.92
CA ARG A 66 15.99 -2.92 10.94
C ARG A 66 15.18 -2.09 9.95
N ILE A 67 14.45 -2.71 9.03
CA ILE A 67 13.61 -1.96 8.08
C ILE A 67 12.51 -1.23 8.84
N ALA A 68 12.43 0.09 8.61
CA ALA A 68 11.29 0.91 8.94
C ALA A 68 10.39 1.04 7.70
N ALA A 69 9.09 0.82 7.86
CA ALA A 69 8.10 0.96 6.80
C ALA A 69 7.04 2.01 7.17
N ALA A 70 6.67 2.87 6.23
CA ALA A 70 5.60 3.84 6.38
C ALA A 70 4.53 3.64 5.30
N LEU A 71 3.26 3.54 5.73
CA LEU A 71 2.10 3.50 4.85
C LEU A 71 1.52 4.91 4.72
N GLY A 72 1.62 5.46 3.51
CA GLY A 72 1.12 6.79 3.19
C GLY A 72 -0.41 6.85 2.99
N PRO A 73 -0.91 7.99 2.44
CA PRO A 73 -2.34 8.19 2.23
C PRO A 73 -2.93 7.16 1.25
N LEU A 74 -4.05 6.53 1.66
CA LEU A 74 -4.76 5.55 0.85
C LEU A 74 -6.26 5.59 1.15
N ILE A 75 -7.07 4.87 0.39
CA ILE A 75 -8.50 4.74 0.69
C ILE A 75 -8.69 3.90 1.97
N ARG A 76 -9.47 4.41 2.91
CA ARG A 76 -9.77 3.74 4.17
C ARG A 76 -11.04 2.90 4.08
N LYS A 77 -11.17 1.93 4.98
CA LYS A 77 -12.27 0.96 5.06
C LYS A 77 -13.65 1.60 4.87
N GLN A 78 -13.91 2.75 5.52
CA GLN A 78 -15.21 3.43 5.49
C GLN A 78 -15.63 3.90 4.11
N ASN A 79 -14.69 4.01 3.17
CA ASN A 79 -14.89 4.51 1.81
C ASN A 79 -14.58 3.46 0.74
N TYR A 80 -14.19 2.24 1.14
CA TYR A 80 -13.77 1.21 0.20
C TYR A 80 -14.79 0.07 0.10
N GLU A 81 -15.94 0.38 -0.49
CA GLU A 81 -16.94 -0.62 -0.85
C GLU A 81 -16.46 -1.44 -2.05
N VAL A 82 -16.56 -2.76 -1.95
CA VAL A 82 -16.12 -3.74 -2.95
C VAL A 82 -17.21 -4.75 -3.24
N SER A 83 -17.19 -5.36 -4.44
CA SER A 83 -18.15 -6.35 -4.86
C SER A 83 -17.92 -7.72 -4.19
N ARG A 84 -18.93 -8.59 -4.26
CA ARG A 84 -18.84 -9.99 -3.82
C ARG A 84 -17.68 -10.74 -4.50
N ASN A 85 -17.50 -10.57 -5.80
CA ASN A 85 -16.42 -11.24 -6.54
C ASN A 85 -15.04 -10.85 -6.00
N PHE A 86 -14.87 -9.59 -5.59
CA PHE A 86 -13.64 -9.12 -4.95
C PHE A 86 -13.40 -9.86 -3.62
N VAL A 87 -14.43 -10.00 -2.78
CA VAL A 87 -14.34 -10.75 -1.51
C VAL A 87 -13.96 -12.20 -1.77
N GLU A 88 -14.60 -12.84 -2.74
CA GLU A 88 -14.33 -14.24 -3.11
C GLU A 88 -12.90 -14.46 -3.59
N GLU A 89 -12.28 -13.49 -4.26
CA GLU A 89 -10.86 -13.56 -4.67
C GLU A 89 -9.92 -13.62 -3.46
N PHE A 90 -10.18 -12.82 -2.44
CA PHE A 90 -9.42 -12.84 -1.19
C PHE A 90 -9.62 -14.14 -0.39
N LEU A 91 -10.87 -14.60 -0.27
CA LEU A 91 -11.18 -15.83 0.46
C LEU A 91 -10.64 -17.07 -0.24
N ARG A 92 -10.56 -17.08 -1.57
CA ARG A 92 -9.94 -18.16 -2.33
C ARG A 92 -8.43 -18.25 -2.08
N ALA A 93 -7.77 -17.12 -1.84
CA ALA A 93 -6.36 -17.09 -1.50
C ALA A 93 -6.09 -17.55 -0.05
N ASP A 94 -6.93 -17.13 0.90
CA ASP A 94 -6.88 -17.54 2.30
C ASP A 94 -8.21 -17.14 2.99
N GLU A 95 -8.93 -18.11 3.57
CA GLU A 95 -10.18 -17.85 4.31
C GLU A 95 -9.99 -16.89 5.49
N ALA A 96 -8.81 -16.85 6.10
CA ALA A 96 -8.48 -15.90 7.18
C ALA A 96 -8.58 -14.44 6.75
N HIS A 97 -8.57 -14.14 5.44
CA HIS A 97 -8.76 -12.79 4.93
C HIS A 97 -10.18 -12.24 5.18
N ALA A 98 -11.15 -13.07 5.56
CA ALA A 98 -12.51 -12.64 5.94
C ALA A 98 -12.50 -11.50 6.99
N GLN A 99 -11.52 -11.48 7.89
CA GLN A 99 -11.38 -10.46 8.93
C GLN A 99 -11.24 -9.03 8.42
N PHE A 100 -10.78 -8.84 7.18
CA PHE A 100 -10.57 -7.52 6.56
C PHE A 100 -11.82 -6.99 5.86
N PHE A 101 -12.93 -7.74 5.91
CA PHE A 101 -14.21 -7.34 5.35
C PHE A 101 -15.24 -7.10 6.45
N SER A 102 -16.17 -6.19 6.18
CA SER A 102 -17.35 -5.96 7.02
C SER A 102 -18.57 -5.68 6.13
N PRO A 103 -19.79 -5.85 6.64
CA PRO A 103 -21.00 -5.57 5.87
C PRO A 103 -21.00 -4.17 5.26
N ALA A 104 -21.43 -4.05 4.02
CA ALA A 104 -21.77 -2.79 3.37
C ALA A 104 -23.29 -2.57 3.41
N ALA A 105 -23.74 -1.31 3.22
CA ALA A 105 -25.16 -1.01 3.12
C ALA A 105 -25.78 -1.59 1.84
N ARG A 106 -25.00 -1.70 0.77
CA ARG A 106 -25.42 -2.22 -0.52
C ARG A 106 -25.36 -3.75 -0.52
N GLU A 107 -26.46 -4.39 -0.85
CA GLU A 107 -26.52 -5.85 -1.00
C GLU A 107 -25.49 -6.37 -2.02
N GLY A 108 -24.85 -7.51 -1.74
CA GLY A 108 -23.81 -8.10 -2.57
C GLY A 108 -22.46 -7.37 -2.51
N HIS A 109 -22.26 -6.43 -1.57
CA HIS A 109 -21.03 -5.69 -1.37
C HIS A 109 -20.52 -5.83 0.07
N ALA A 110 -19.26 -5.48 0.25
CA ALA A 110 -18.59 -5.42 1.56
C ALA A 110 -17.69 -4.18 1.63
N MET A 111 -17.36 -3.74 2.85
CA MET A 111 -16.34 -2.73 3.09
C MET A 111 -15.01 -3.44 3.31
N PHE A 112 -13.98 -3.06 2.56
CA PHE A 112 -12.64 -3.67 2.62
C PHE A 112 -11.65 -2.80 3.38
N ASP A 113 -10.94 -3.41 4.32
CA ASP A 113 -9.88 -2.79 5.11
C ASP A 113 -8.50 -3.01 4.46
N LEU A 114 -8.21 -2.26 3.39
CA LEU A 114 -6.90 -2.31 2.73
C LEU A 114 -5.75 -1.95 3.69
N PRO A 115 -5.82 -0.85 4.49
CA PRO A 115 -4.74 -0.55 5.43
C PRO A 115 -4.53 -1.64 6.48
N GLY A 116 -5.59 -2.22 7.04
CA GLY A 116 -5.49 -3.35 7.95
C GLY A 116 -4.87 -4.58 7.31
N PHE A 117 -5.23 -4.87 6.05
CA PHE A 117 -4.63 -5.96 5.28
C PHE A 117 -3.12 -5.72 5.05
N VAL A 118 -2.71 -4.53 4.63
CA VAL A 118 -1.30 -4.14 4.45
C VAL A 118 -0.54 -4.26 5.78
N ALA A 119 -1.09 -3.73 6.88
CA ALA A 119 -0.49 -3.80 8.20
C ALA A 119 -0.25 -5.25 8.65
N ALA A 120 -1.22 -6.14 8.42
CA ALA A 120 -1.08 -7.56 8.74
C ALA A 120 0.03 -8.25 7.91
N ARG A 121 0.18 -7.88 6.63
CA ARG A 121 1.25 -8.39 5.76
C ARG A 121 2.62 -7.91 6.24
N ILE A 122 2.75 -6.62 6.58
CA ILE A 122 3.99 -6.04 7.16
C ILE A 122 4.35 -6.75 8.48
N ALA A 123 3.39 -6.91 9.39
CA ALA A 123 3.63 -7.58 10.68
C ALA A 123 4.14 -9.02 10.50
N ARG A 124 3.59 -9.77 9.54
CA ARG A 124 4.04 -11.14 9.23
C ARG A 124 5.43 -11.18 8.56
N SER A 125 5.85 -10.11 7.91
CA SER A 125 7.14 -10.06 7.20
C SER A 125 8.34 -9.87 8.14
N GLY A 126 8.12 -9.54 9.42
CA GLY A 126 9.18 -9.32 10.39
C GLY A 126 9.91 -7.97 10.26
N VAL A 127 9.27 -6.98 9.62
CA VAL A 127 9.76 -5.60 9.58
C VAL A 127 9.83 -5.02 10.99
N GLY A 128 10.94 -4.33 11.31
CA GLY A 128 11.25 -3.87 12.66
C GLY A 128 10.38 -2.72 13.16
N PHE A 129 9.93 -1.84 12.26
CA PHE A 129 9.06 -0.71 12.58
C PHE A 129 8.04 -0.48 11.46
N PHE A 130 6.80 -0.20 11.84
CA PHE A 130 5.74 0.14 10.89
C PHE A 130 4.88 1.29 11.42
N GLU A 131 4.64 2.27 10.56
CA GLU A 131 3.74 3.38 10.83
C GLU A 131 2.70 3.51 9.71
N ASP A 132 1.43 3.64 10.08
CA ASP A 132 0.35 4.02 9.19
C ASP A 132 -0.03 5.48 9.47
N LEU A 133 0.12 6.37 8.47
CA LEU A 133 -0.19 7.80 8.61
C LEU A 133 -1.69 8.09 8.83
N GLN A 134 -2.55 7.09 8.70
CA GLN A 134 -4.00 7.15 8.93
C GLN A 134 -4.75 8.21 8.10
N LEU A 135 -4.20 8.59 6.95
CA LEU A 135 -4.78 9.57 6.04
C LEU A 135 -5.66 8.88 4.99
N CYS A 136 -6.85 9.44 4.73
CA CYS A 136 -7.81 8.90 3.77
C CYS A 136 -7.87 9.74 2.50
N THR A 137 -7.47 9.16 1.36
CA THR A 137 -7.51 9.85 0.06
C THR A 137 -8.91 10.20 -0.39
N TYR A 138 -9.90 9.33 -0.14
CA TYR A 138 -11.29 9.57 -0.52
C TYR A 138 -11.95 10.67 0.31
N ALA A 139 -11.74 10.67 1.63
CA ALA A 139 -12.41 11.60 2.55
C ALA A 139 -11.83 13.01 2.48
N ASP A 140 -10.53 13.14 2.21
CA ASP A 140 -9.84 14.43 2.20
C ASP A 140 -9.59 14.90 0.77
N ALA A 141 -10.60 15.55 0.20
CA ALA A 141 -10.58 16.04 -1.18
C ALA A 141 -9.70 17.27 -1.39
N GLU A 142 -9.32 17.98 -0.32
CA GLU A 142 -8.48 19.18 -0.40
C GLU A 142 -7.00 18.83 -0.59
N ARG A 143 -6.55 17.71 0.05
CA ARG A 143 -5.15 17.30 0.04
C ARG A 143 -4.86 16.18 -0.95
N PHE A 144 -5.86 15.33 -1.28
CA PHE A 144 -5.60 14.09 -2.01
C PHE A 144 -6.51 13.90 -3.21
N TYR A 145 -5.94 13.35 -4.26
CA TYR A 145 -6.69 12.73 -5.36
C TYR A 145 -7.23 11.36 -4.93
N SER A 146 -8.37 10.95 -5.49
CA SER A 146 -8.95 9.63 -5.23
C SER A 146 -9.63 9.12 -6.50
N TYR A 147 -9.20 7.96 -6.97
CA TYR A 147 -9.84 7.25 -8.09
C TYR A 147 -11.29 6.91 -7.77
N ARG A 148 -11.57 6.40 -6.57
CA ARG A 148 -12.92 6.05 -6.15
C ARG A 148 -13.84 7.29 -6.12
N ARG A 149 -13.34 8.41 -5.66
CA ARG A 149 -14.10 9.66 -5.65
C ARG A 149 -14.37 10.16 -7.06
N SER A 150 -13.42 10.08 -7.99
CA SER A 150 -13.63 10.48 -9.37
C SER A 150 -14.69 9.62 -10.06
N VAL A 151 -14.67 8.29 -9.81
CA VAL A 151 -15.71 7.38 -10.31
C VAL A 151 -17.10 7.75 -9.75
N HIS A 152 -17.20 8.04 -8.45
CA HIS A 152 -18.46 8.43 -7.83
C HIS A 152 -18.99 9.79 -8.34
N ARG A 153 -18.10 10.66 -8.79
CA ARG A 153 -18.44 11.97 -9.38
C ARG A 153 -18.57 11.96 -10.89
N ALA A 154 -18.39 10.79 -11.52
CA ALA A 154 -18.36 10.64 -12.97
C ALA A 154 -17.37 11.61 -13.65
N GLU A 155 -16.22 11.86 -13.01
CA GLU A 155 -15.14 12.69 -13.56
C GLU A 155 -14.42 11.93 -14.69
N PRO A 156 -14.03 12.59 -15.79
CA PRO A 156 -13.45 11.91 -16.95
C PRO A 156 -12.00 11.43 -16.71
N ASP A 157 -11.31 12.01 -15.73
CA ASP A 157 -9.93 11.67 -15.36
C ASP A 157 -9.69 12.02 -13.89
N TYR A 158 -8.54 11.59 -13.34
CA TYR A 158 -8.15 11.85 -11.95
C TYR A 158 -6.65 12.06 -11.82
N GLY A 159 -6.25 12.93 -10.90
CA GLY A 159 -4.84 13.13 -10.54
C GLY A 159 -4.31 12.00 -9.67
N ARG A 160 -2.98 11.99 -9.51
CA ARG A 160 -2.25 11.07 -8.62
C ARG A 160 -1.28 11.87 -7.77
N HIS A 161 -0.92 11.34 -6.61
CA HIS A 161 0.17 11.88 -5.78
C HIS A 161 1.37 10.94 -5.85
N VAL A 162 2.54 11.55 -5.79
CA VAL A 162 3.82 10.83 -5.71
C VAL A 162 4.21 10.73 -4.24
N ASN A 163 4.58 9.52 -3.83
CA ASN A 163 5.18 9.23 -2.54
C ASN A 163 6.62 8.82 -2.81
N ALA A 164 7.59 9.58 -2.29
CA ALA A 164 8.99 9.43 -2.65
C ALA A 164 9.89 9.37 -1.43
N ILE A 165 11.04 8.70 -1.59
CA ILE A 165 12.09 8.57 -0.59
C ILE A 165 13.45 8.71 -1.26
N VAL A 166 14.43 9.27 -0.54
CA VAL A 166 15.80 9.45 -1.01
C VAL A 166 16.79 9.16 0.13
N LEU A 167 17.91 8.52 -0.20
CA LEU A 167 19.06 8.46 0.72
C LEU A 167 19.80 9.79 0.65
N VAL A 168 19.92 10.44 1.80
CA VAL A 168 20.82 11.60 1.96
C VAL A 168 22.20 11.10 2.32
N GLY A 169 23.23 11.69 1.72
CA GLY A 169 24.64 11.36 1.98
C GLY A 169 25.14 11.94 3.30
#